data_e47ee3abf2ca0e6f9835759c47d70370
#
_entry.id   e47ee3abf2ca0e6f9835759c47d70370
#
_cell.length_a   1.000
_cell.length_b   1.000
_cell.length_c   1.000
_cell.angle_alpha   90.00
_cell.angle_beta   90.00
_cell.angle_gamma   90.00
#
_symmetry.space_group_name_H-M   'P 1'
#
loop_
_entity.id
_entity.type
_entity.pdbx_description
1 polymer ?
#
loop_
_entity_poly.entity_id
_entity_poly.type
_entity_poly.pdbx_seq_one_letter_code
_entity_poly.pdbx_strand_id
1 'polypeptide(L)'
;FGPETGFLTGALTAFVSNFIFGQGPWTPWQMFTWGLLGFLTGLMKNAGLFPTVGHIIRHPKPRFTSPKWDKLLPPDTGRGDLLALLRRTTERAPLSLCFWGLVSGFLYGWIMNLYYIIGWVRPFSWKAAGAAYVSSFFFDLSHGVCTALVLWLVGEPWVRKLLRIKKKFGLTGEIRRYELPPSFRAMEGDIP
;
A
#
# COMPACT_ATOMS: atom_id res chain seq x y z
N PHE A 1 -6.96 1.29 6.60
CA PHE A 1 -5.92 1.39 7.63
C PHE A 1 -5.43 2.84 7.68
N GLY A 2 -5.01 3.32 8.84
CA GLY A 2 -4.58 4.70 9.08
C GLY A 2 -3.07 4.92 8.84
N PRO A 3 -2.57 6.16 9.04
CA PRO A 3 -1.15 6.49 8.91
C PRO A 3 -0.26 5.70 9.86
N GLU A 4 -0.71 5.48 11.09
CA GLU A 4 0.01 4.72 12.12
C GLU A 4 0.25 3.27 11.68
N THR A 5 -0.79 2.64 11.12
CA THR A 5 -0.67 1.29 10.55
C THR A 5 0.29 1.27 9.37
N GLY A 6 0.26 2.31 8.54
CA GLY A 6 1.18 2.48 7.42
C GLY A 6 2.63 2.56 7.91
N PHE A 7 2.89 3.37 8.94
CA PHE A 7 4.22 3.50 9.53
C PHE A 7 4.74 2.17 10.08
N LEU A 8 3.95 1.51 10.93
CA LEU A 8 4.34 0.23 11.52
C LEU A 8 4.58 -0.85 10.46
N THR A 9 3.71 -0.93 9.46
CA THR A 9 3.86 -1.90 8.37
C THR A 9 5.16 -1.65 7.59
N GLY A 10 5.45 -0.41 7.22
CA GLY A 10 6.68 -0.05 6.52
C GLY A 10 7.93 -0.36 7.34
N ALA A 11 7.96 0.07 8.60
CA ALA A 11 9.09 -0.16 9.50
C ALA A 11 9.37 -1.65 9.74
N LEU A 12 8.31 -2.43 10.01
CA LEU A 12 8.44 -3.88 10.20
C LEU A 12 8.84 -4.60 8.92
N THR A 13 8.35 -4.14 7.76
CA THR A 13 8.76 -4.71 6.47
C THR A 13 10.26 -4.55 6.25
N ALA A 14 10.82 -3.36 6.50
CA ALA A 14 12.25 -3.12 6.41
C ALA A 14 13.04 -4.02 7.39
N PHE A 15 12.59 -4.12 8.63
CA PHE A 15 13.23 -4.96 9.64
C PHE A 15 13.25 -6.44 9.23
N VAL A 16 12.08 -6.98 8.85
CA VAL A 16 11.95 -8.40 8.49
C VAL A 16 12.71 -8.72 7.20
N SER A 17 12.65 -7.85 6.19
CA SER A 17 13.38 -8.08 4.93
C SER A 17 14.89 -8.16 5.14
N ASN A 18 15.43 -7.43 6.09
CA ASN A 18 16.86 -7.44 6.38
C ASN A 18 17.37 -8.74 7.02
N PHE A 19 16.51 -9.61 7.52
CA PHE A 19 16.92 -10.99 7.87
C PHE A 19 17.32 -11.80 6.65
N ILE A 20 16.78 -11.43 5.47
CA ILE A 20 17.08 -12.12 4.21
C ILE A 20 18.21 -11.40 3.46
N PHE A 21 18.16 -10.06 3.42
CA PHE A 21 19.09 -9.24 2.63
C PHE A 21 20.31 -8.72 3.41
N GLY A 22 20.35 -8.97 4.71
CA GLY A 22 21.42 -8.56 5.60
C GLY A 22 21.06 -7.35 6.46
N GLN A 23 21.40 -7.47 7.75
CA GLN A 23 21.28 -6.39 8.75
C GLN A 23 22.53 -5.52 8.74
N GLY A 24 22.36 -4.25 9.03
CA GLY A 24 23.47 -3.32 9.13
C GLY A 24 23.09 -2.00 9.81
N PRO A 25 24.04 -1.06 9.96
CA PRO A 25 23.79 0.24 10.57
C PRO A 25 22.75 1.08 9.81
N TRP A 26 22.46 0.73 8.57
CA TRP A 26 21.39 1.32 7.77
C TRP A 26 19.98 0.86 8.15
N THR A 27 19.84 -0.26 8.88
CA THR A 27 18.53 -0.86 9.18
C THR A 27 17.59 0.09 9.92
N PRO A 28 17.99 0.79 11.00
CA PRO A 28 17.10 1.77 11.65
C PRO A 28 16.65 2.89 10.72
N TRP A 29 17.54 3.34 9.83
CA TRP A 29 17.23 4.37 8.86
C TRP A 29 16.25 3.88 7.80
N GLN A 30 16.41 2.64 7.33
CA GLN A 30 15.45 2.00 6.41
C GLN A 30 14.08 1.85 7.07
N MET A 31 14.03 1.39 8.32
CA MET A 31 12.77 1.27 9.08
C MET A 31 12.05 2.61 9.17
N PHE A 32 12.79 3.67 9.50
CA PHE A 32 12.23 5.02 9.54
C PHE A 32 11.71 5.46 8.16
N THR A 33 12.50 5.26 7.12
CA THR A 33 12.15 5.70 5.76
C THR A 33 10.93 4.96 5.22
N TRP A 34 10.88 3.65 5.32
CA TRP A 34 9.72 2.84 4.93
C TRP A 34 8.49 3.15 5.79
N GLY A 35 8.70 3.36 7.09
CA GLY A 35 7.65 3.79 8.01
C GLY A 35 7.08 5.14 7.59
N LEU A 36 7.94 6.12 7.30
CA LEU A 36 7.54 7.47 6.86
C LEU A 36 6.73 7.41 5.56
N LEU A 37 7.17 6.65 4.57
CA LEU A 37 6.44 6.48 3.30
C LEU A 37 5.07 5.82 3.52
N GLY A 38 5.00 4.82 4.39
CA GLY A 38 3.74 4.20 4.79
C GLY A 38 2.81 5.17 5.51
N PHE A 39 3.35 6.00 6.41
CA PHE A 39 2.61 7.06 7.10
C PHE A 39 2.05 8.10 6.13
N LEU A 40 2.89 8.61 5.23
CA LEU A 40 2.49 9.57 4.19
C LEU A 40 1.39 9.00 3.29
N THR A 41 1.53 7.73 2.89
CA THR A 41 0.49 7.03 2.10
C THR A 41 -0.85 7.00 2.85
N GLY A 42 -0.82 6.74 4.15
CA GLY A 42 -2.00 6.79 5.01
C GLY A 42 -2.63 8.18 5.10
N LEU A 43 -1.81 9.23 5.24
CA LEU A 43 -2.27 10.62 5.23
C LEU A 43 -2.90 11.00 3.90
N MET A 44 -2.24 10.69 2.77
CA MET A 44 -2.76 10.98 1.43
C MET A 44 -4.09 10.29 1.16
N LYS A 45 -4.25 9.06 1.66
CA LYS A 45 -5.53 8.35 1.62
C LYS A 45 -6.59 9.10 2.43
N ASN A 46 -6.27 9.56 3.64
CA ASN A 46 -7.21 10.30 4.49
C ASN A 46 -7.57 11.66 3.89
N ALA A 47 -6.63 12.29 3.17
CA ALA A 47 -6.87 13.52 2.41
C ALA A 47 -7.67 13.31 1.10
N GLY A 48 -8.07 12.07 0.78
CA GLY A 48 -8.87 11.77 -0.41
C GLY A 48 -8.09 11.76 -1.74
N LEU A 49 -6.76 11.80 -1.69
CA LEU A 49 -5.91 11.78 -2.88
C LEU A 49 -5.94 10.42 -3.61
N PHE A 50 -6.33 9.37 -2.91
CA PHE A 50 -6.58 8.06 -3.50
C PHE A 50 -8.09 7.77 -3.47
N PRO A 51 -8.66 7.19 -4.52
CA PRO A 51 -10.07 6.84 -4.55
C PRO A 51 -10.39 5.95 -3.35
N THR A 52 -11.42 6.35 -2.63
CA THR A 52 -11.87 5.66 -1.44
C THR A 52 -12.28 4.24 -1.81
N VAL A 53 -11.95 3.31 -0.94
CA VAL A 53 -12.36 1.89 -1.01
C VAL A 53 -13.84 1.70 -1.37
N GLY A 54 -14.71 2.67 -1.06
CA GLY A 54 -16.10 2.70 -1.49
C GLY A 54 -16.29 2.68 -3.01
N HIS A 55 -15.37 3.24 -3.78
CA HIS A 55 -15.43 3.17 -5.24
C HIS A 55 -15.11 1.76 -5.75
N ILE A 56 -14.19 1.08 -5.08
CA ILE A 56 -13.82 -0.33 -5.38
C ILE A 56 -14.96 -1.28 -5.01
N ILE A 57 -15.74 -0.95 -3.97
CA ILE A 57 -16.87 -1.75 -3.50
C ILE A 57 -18.15 -1.44 -4.29
N ARG A 58 -18.32 -0.20 -4.79
CA ARG A 58 -19.54 0.25 -5.47
C ARG A 58 -19.74 -0.34 -6.87
N HIS A 59 -18.66 -0.90 -7.43
CA HIS A 59 -18.73 -1.72 -8.64
C HIS A 59 -18.34 -3.16 -8.26
N PRO A 60 -19.23 -3.92 -7.59
CA PRO A 60 -19.01 -5.35 -7.48
C PRO A 60 -18.95 -5.86 -8.91
N LYS A 61 -17.83 -6.47 -9.29
CA LYS A 61 -17.79 -7.24 -10.56
C LYS A 61 -19.06 -8.07 -10.58
N PRO A 62 -19.80 -8.11 -11.68
CA PRO A 62 -20.92 -9.02 -11.78
C PRO A 62 -20.43 -10.37 -11.31
N ARG A 63 -21.05 -10.90 -10.26
CA ARG A 63 -20.79 -12.26 -9.83
C ARG A 63 -20.94 -13.09 -11.07
N PHE A 64 -19.90 -13.74 -11.49
CA PHE A 64 -19.97 -14.83 -12.45
C PHE A 64 -20.88 -15.90 -11.81
N THR A 65 -22.16 -15.69 -11.96
CA THR A 65 -23.20 -16.59 -11.50
C THR A 65 -23.99 -16.95 -12.71
N SER A 66 -23.47 -17.82 -13.48
CA SER A 66 -24.16 -19.03 -13.86
C SER A 66 -23.34 -19.78 -14.90
N PRO A 67 -23.13 -21.08 -14.69
CA PRO A 67 -22.53 -21.97 -15.67
C PRO A 67 -23.35 -22.04 -16.98
N LYS A 68 -24.52 -21.40 -17.01
CA LYS A 68 -25.45 -21.45 -18.14
C LYS A 68 -25.08 -20.53 -19.31
N TRP A 69 -24.34 -19.43 -19.04
CA TRP A 69 -23.95 -18.48 -20.07
C TRP A 69 -22.64 -18.83 -20.77
N ASP A 70 -21.74 -19.59 -20.10
CA ASP A 70 -20.49 -20.05 -20.73
C ASP A 70 -20.71 -21.06 -21.86
N LYS A 71 -21.90 -21.68 -21.92
CA LYS A 71 -22.24 -22.62 -22.98
C LYS A 71 -22.87 -21.97 -24.23
N LEU A 72 -23.20 -20.69 -24.16
CA LEU A 72 -23.87 -19.95 -25.24
C LEU A 72 -22.93 -18.96 -25.96
N LEU A 73 -21.72 -18.76 -25.45
CA LEU A 73 -20.75 -17.93 -26.14
C LEU A 73 -19.93 -18.81 -27.10
N PRO A 74 -19.82 -18.43 -28.38
CA PRO A 74 -18.92 -19.11 -29.30
C PRO A 74 -17.50 -19.04 -28.77
N PRO A 75 -16.63 -20.05 -29.05
CA PRO A 75 -15.24 -20.02 -28.69
C PRO A 75 -14.60 -18.82 -29.37
N ASP A 76 -14.42 -17.73 -28.60
CA ASP A 76 -13.96 -16.48 -29.14
C ASP A 76 -12.45 -16.53 -29.31
N THR A 77 -12.06 -16.18 -30.49
CA THR A 77 -10.69 -16.06 -30.94
C THR A 77 -9.92 -15.13 -29.97
N GLY A 78 -8.71 -15.52 -29.59
CA GLY A 78 -7.84 -14.94 -28.55
C GLY A 78 -7.62 -13.42 -28.53
N ARG A 79 -8.34 -12.69 -29.37
CA ARG A 79 -8.42 -11.23 -29.40
C ARG A 79 -9.38 -10.68 -28.34
N GLY A 80 -10.44 -11.44 -28.02
CA GLY A 80 -11.40 -11.11 -26.96
C GLY A 80 -10.77 -11.26 -25.58
N ASP A 81 -9.92 -12.26 -25.40
CA ASP A 81 -9.23 -12.51 -24.14
C ASP A 81 -8.18 -11.43 -23.83
N LEU A 82 -7.47 -10.92 -24.84
CA LEU A 82 -6.53 -9.83 -24.68
C LEU A 82 -7.25 -8.52 -24.31
N LEU A 83 -8.35 -8.20 -25.00
CA LEU A 83 -9.18 -7.03 -24.71
C LEU A 83 -9.86 -7.15 -23.34
N ALA A 84 -10.34 -8.33 -22.97
CA ALA A 84 -10.89 -8.61 -21.65
C ALA A 84 -9.81 -8.52 -20.55
N LEU A 85 -8.60 -8.98 -20.86
CA LEU A 85 -7.43 -8.82 -19.99
C LEU A 85 -7.05 -7.35 -19.85
N LEU A 86 -6.96 -6.61 -20.93
CA LEU A 86 -6.67 -5.16 -20.94
C LEU A 86 -7.77 -4.37 -20.23
N ARG A 87 -9.05 -4.71 -20.42
CA ARG A 87 -10.17 -4.13 -19.69
C ARG A 87 -10.13 -4.46 -18.21
N ARG A 88 -9.73 -5.68 -17.84
CA ARG A 88 -9.43 -6.06 -16.43
C ARG A 88 -8.24 -5.27 -15.86
N THR A 89 -7.28 -4.88 -16.70
CA THR A 89 -6.15 -4.06 -16.27
C THR A 89 -6.51 -2.60 -16.07
N THR A 90 -7.48 -2.07 -16.82
CA THR A 90 -7.94 -0.68 -16.69
C THR A 90 -8.83 -0.45 -15.45
N GLU A 91 -9.42 -1.49 -14.89
CA GLU A 91 -10.13 -1.44 -13.59
C GLU A 91 -9.19 -1.63 -12.38
N ARG A 92 -7.90 -1.70 -12.62
CA ARG A 92 -6.87 -1.91 -11.60
C ARG A 92 -6.54 -0.62 -10.87
N ALA A 93 -5.63 -0.70 -9.90
CA ALA A 93 -5.29 0.37 -8.98
C ALA A 93 -5.32 1.76 -9.63
N PRO A 94 -5.87 2.77 -8.95
CA PRO A 94 -5.97 4.12 -9.50
C PRO A 94 -4.59 4.62 -9.93
N LEU A 95 -4.51 5.26 -11.07
CA LEU A 95 -3.26 5.83 -11.61
C LEU A 95 -2.55 6.72 -10.59
N SER A 96 -3.31 7.42 -9.75
CA SER A 96 -2.75 8.22 -8.64
C SER A 96 -1.95 7.39 -7.65
N LEU A 97 -2.38 6.16 -7.34
CA LEU A 97 -1.66 5.26 -6.44
C LEU A 97 -0.39 4.72 -7.12
N CYS A 98 -0.45 4.40 -8.41
CA CYS A 98 0.72 3.96 -9.17
C CYS A 98 1.74 5.09 -9.30
N PHE A 99 1.29 6.31 -9.57
CA PHE A 99 2.15 7.50 -9.61
C PHE A 99 2.81 7.74 -8.24
N TRP A 100 2.05 7.63 -7.15
CA TRP A 100 2.61 7.70 -5.80
C TRP A 100 3.65 6.60 -5.56
N GLY A 101 3.39 5.38 -6.04
CA GLY A 101 4.36 4.27 -5.99
C GLY A 101 5.67 4.62 -6.69
N LEU A 102 5.61 5.26 -7.86
CA LEU A 102 6.79 5.75 -8.57
C LEU A 102 7.54 6.80 -7.74
N VAL A 103 6.82 7.81 -7.25
CA VAL A 103 7.40 8.90 -6.44
C VAL A 103 8.00 8.36 -5.14
N SER A 104 7.36 7.39 -4.50
CA SER A 104 7.85 6.80 -3.25
C SER A 104 9.20 6.09 -3.42
N GLY A 105 9.48 5.51 -4.60
CA GLY A 105 10.80 4.92 -4.91
C GLY A 105 11.92 5.97 -4.90
N PHE A 106 11.70 7.12 -5.52
CA PHE A 106 12.64 8.24 -5.48
C PHE A 106 12.80 8.82 -4.07
N LEU A 107 11.71 9.05 -3.37
CA LEU A 107 11.75 9.55 -2.00
C LEU A 107 12.54 8.64 -1.07
N TYR A 108 12.35 7.32 -1.22
CA TYR A 108 13.13 6.33 -0.49
C TYR A 108 14.62 6.49 -0.77
N GLY A 109 15.02 6.48 -2.04
CA GLY A 109 16.42 6.61 -2.43
C GLY A 109 17.03 7.92 -1.98
N TRP A 110 16.29 9.02 -2.07
CA TRP A 110 16.78 10.33 -1.62
C TRP A 110 17.03 10.37 -0.12
N ILE A 111 16.15 9.80 0.70
CA ILE A 111 16.35 9.72 2.14
C ILE A 111 17.52 8.78 2.48
N MET A 112 17.67 7.68 1.76
CA MET A 112 18.81 6.76 1.94
C MET A 112 20.14 7.41 1.52
N ASN A 113 20.15 8.22 0.45
CA ASN A 113 21.34 9.00 0.07
C ASN A 113 21.70 10.03 1.15
N LEU A 114 20.72 10.63 1.80
CA LEU A 114 20.96 11.54 2.92
C LEU A 114 21.67 10.80 4.08
N TYR A 115 21.26 9.59 4.40
CA TYR A 115 21.97 8.73 5.37
C TYR A 115 23.44 8.52 4.98
N TYR A 116 23.68 8.18 3.71
CA TYR A 116 25.03 7.98 3.20
C TYR A 116 25.88 9.27 3.30
N ILE A 117 25.32 10.41 2.91
CA ILE A 117 26.02 11.71 2.95
C ILE A 117 26.37 12.09 4.39
N ILE A 118 25.43 11.97 5.32
CA ILE A 118 25.65 12.31 6.74
C ILE A 118 26.66 11.37 7.38
N GLY A 119 26.61 10.08 7.06
CA GLY A 119 27.45 9.07 7.72
C GLY A 119 28.86 8.96 7.13
N TRP A 120 29.01 9.10 5.82
CA TRP A 120 30.21 8.62 5.12
C TRP A 120 30.93 9.68 4.29
N VAL A 121 30.30 10.81 3.93
CA VAL A 121 30.95 11.87 3.16
C VAL A 121 31.69 12.80 4.10
N ARG A 122 32.96 12.49 4.32
CA ARG A 122 33.85 13.26 5.21
C ARG A 122 35.18 13.60 4.50
N PRO A 123 35.61 14.86 4.41
CA PRO A 123 34.87 16.07 4.74
C PRO A 123 33.66 16.28 3.80
N PHE A 124 32.64 17.03 4.28
CA PHE A 124 31.44 17.29 3.47
C PHE A 124 31.81 18.02 2.18
N SER A 125 31.24 17.53 1.07
CA SER A 125 31.43 18.13 -0.26
C SER A 125 30.13 18.07 -1.05
N TRP A 126 29.71 19.22 -1.57
CA TRP A 126 28.52 19.33 -2.44
C TRP A 126 28.68 18.50 -3.73
N LYS A 127 29.91 18.40 -4.25
CA LYS A 127 30.20 17.54 -5.42
C LYS A 127 29.97 16.08 -5.12
N ALA A 128 30.46 15.59 -3.97
CA ALA A 128 30.24 14.20 -3.56
C ALA A 128 28.76 13.91 -3.23
N ALA A 129 28.05 14.87 -2.60
CA ALA A 129 26.63 14.75 -2.37
C ALA A 129 25.84 14.66 -3.68
N GLY A 130 26.11 15.57 -4.64
CA GLY A 130 25.49 15.51 -5.96
C GLY A 130 25.80 14.22 -6.72
N ALA A 131 27.04 13.73 -6.66
CA ALA A 131 27.44 12.46 -7.27
C ALA A 131 26.66 11.27 -6.69
N ALA A 132 26.39 11.25 -5.38
CA ALA A 132 25.58 10.20 -4.74
C ALA A 132 24.16 10.14 -5.34
N TYR A 133 23.49 11.28 -5.49
CA TYR A 133 22.15 11.33 -6.09
C TYR A 133 22.14 10.96 -7.58
N VAL A 134 23.16 11.38 -8.34
CA VAL A 134 23.26 11.03 -9.76
C VAL A 134 23.54 9.55 -9.94
N SER A 135 24.42 8.97 -9.14
CA SER A 135 24.76 7.54 -9.22
C SER A 135 23.61 6.63 -8.82
N SER A 136 22.75 7.05 -7.88
CA SER A 136 21.61 6.27 -7.43
C SER A 136 20.38 6.38 -8.36
N PHE A 137 20.37 7.33 -9.30
CA PHE A 137 19.18 7.65 -10.11
C PHE A 137 18.54 6.44 -10.78
N PHE A 138 19.32 5.59 -11.44
CA PHE A 138 18.78 4.40 -12.11
C PHE A 138 18.25 3.36 -11.12
N PHE A 139 18.86 3.27 -9.95
CA PHE A 139 18.39 2.40 -8.88
C PHE A 139 17.05 2.92 -8.33
N ASP A 140 16.94 4.21 -8.04
CA ASP A 140 15.73 4.86 -7.56
C ASP A 140 14.59 4.75 -8.57
N LEU A 141 14.92 4.95 -9.86
CA LEU A 141 13.97 4.78 -10.96
C LEU A 141 13.45 3.35 -11.04
N SER A 142 14.34 2.36 -11.00
CA SER A 142 13.94 0.94 -11.04
C SER A 142 13.06 0.56 -9.86
N HIS A 143 13.37 1.07 -8.68
CA HIS A 143 12.58 0.88 -7.46
C HIS A 143 11.17 1.49 -7.61
N GLY A 144 11.09 2.73 -8.07
CA GLY A 144 9.82 3.41 -8.31
C GLY A 144 8.97 2.72 -9.37
N VAL A 145 9.57 2.31 -10.48
CA VAL A 145 8.88 1.59 -11.56
C VAL A 145 8.38 0.23 -11.07
N CYS A 146 9.22 -0.53 -10.36
CA CYS A 146 8.82 -1.81 -9.78
C CYS A 146 7.64 -1.64 -8.82
N THR A 147 7.70 -0.65 -7.93
CA THR A 147 6.61 -0.35 -6.98
C THR A 147 5.33 0.00 -7.72
N ALA A 148 5.39 0.87 -8.72
CA ALA A 148 4.24 1.24 -9.53
C ALA A 148 3.62 0.04 -10.26
N LEU A 149 4.45 -0.82 -10.86
CA LEU A 149 4.01 -2.05 -11.53
C LEU A 149 3.35 -3.04 -10.56
N VAL A 150 3.95 -3.27 -9.40
CA VAL A 150 3.36 -4.15 -8.38
C VAL A 150 2.03 -3.59 -7.89
N LEU A 151 1.93 -2.31 -7.61
CA LEU A 151 0.66 -1.67 -7.24
C LEU A 151 -0.38 -1.80 -8.34
N TRP A 152 0.01 -1.62 -9.60
CA TRP A 152 -0.89 -1.74 -10.74
C TRP A 152 -1.40 -3.17 -10.95
N LEU A 153 -0.53 -4.18 -10.80
CA LEU A 153 -0.87 -5.58 -11.04
C LEU A 153 -1.60 -6.23 -9.86
N VAL A 154 -1.13 -5.95 -8.65
CA VAL A 154 -1.51 -6.71 -7.45
C VAL A 154 -2.27 -5.84 -6.42
N GLY A 155 -2.23 -4.51 -6.55
CA GLY A 155 -2.78 -3.59 -5.55
C GLY A 155 -4.26 -3.82 -5.28
N GLU A 156 -5.10 -3.92 -6.30
CA GLU A 156 -6.54 -4.14 -6.13
C GLU A 156 -6.89 -5.49 -5.47
N PRO A 157 -6.37 -6.65 -5.94
CA PRO A 157 -6.62 -7.93 -5.28
C PRO A 157 -6.23 -7.93 -3.80
N TRP A 158 -5.09 -7.33 -3.46
CA TRP A 158 -4.63 -7.23 -2.08
C TRP A 158 -5.53 -6.35 -1.22
N VAL A 159 -5.90 -5.18 -1.71
CA VAL A 159 -6.84 -4.28 -1.00
C VAL A 159 -8.14 -5.00 -0.71
N ARG A 160 -8.72 -5.70 -1.69
CA ARG A 160 -9.95 -6.49 -1.51
C ARG A 160 -9.79 -7.58 -0.44
N LYS A 161 -8.65 -8.28 -0.44
CA LYS A 161 -8.35 -9.32 0.55
C LYS A 161 -8.24 -8.72 1.95
N LEU A 162 -7.49 -7.63 2.10
CA LEU A 162 -7.32 -6.94 3.38
C LEU A 162 -8.64 -6.38 3.94
N LEU A 163 -9.52 -5.88 3.07
CA LEU A 163 -10.83 -5.42 3.48
C LEU A 163 -11.73 -6.54 3.97
N ARG A 164 -11.67 -7.71 3.34
CA ARG A 164 -12.39 -8.89 3.84
C ARG A 164 -11.89 -9.29 5.23
N ILE A 165 -10.57 -9.28 5.43
CA ILE A 165 -9.96 -9.54 6.74
C ILE A 165 -10.43 -8.49 7.75
N LYS A 166 -10.35 -7.21 7.42
CA LYS A 166 -10.80 -6.10 8.26
C LYS A 166 -12.26 -6.29 8.70
N LYS A 167 -13.15 -6.64 7.77
CA LYS A 167 -14.56 -6.91 8.06
C LYS A 167 -14.76 -8.17 8.93
N LYS A 168 -14.02 -9.26 8.61
CA LYS A 168 -14.14 -10.53 9.33
C LYS A 168 -13.75 -10.40 10.80
N PHE A 169 -12.72 -9.61 11.10
CA PHE A 169 -12.21 -9.44 12.46
C PHE A 169 -12.73 -8.17 13.16
N GLY A 170 -13.78 -7.52 12.61
CA GLY A 170 -14.39 -6.36 13.24
C GLY A 170 -13.47 -5.12 13.35
N LEU A 171 -12.37 -5.06 12.57
CA LEU A 171 -11.41 -3.95 12.60
C LEU A 171 -11.92 -2.69 11.87
N THR A 172 -13.21 -2.54 11.70
CA THR A 172 -13.84 -1.46 10.92
C THR A 172 -14.05 -0.17 11.70
N GLY A 173 -13.57 -0.08 12.94
CA GLY A 173 -13.72 1.15 13.75
C GLY A 173 -15.16 1.42 14.24
N GLU A 174 -16.15 0.72 13.71
CA GLU A 174 -17.40 0.54 14.43
C GLU A 174 -17.05 -0.36 15.62
N ILE A 175 -16.72 0.27 16.76
CA ILE A 175 -16.91 -0.36 18.04
C ILE A 175 -18.37 -0.82 17.95
N ARG A 176 -18.62 -2.12 17.74
CA ARG A 176 -19.87 -2.69 18.20
C ARG A 176 -19.92 -2.19 19.63
N ARG A 177 -20.76 -1.20 19.93
CA ARG A 177 -21.18 -1.01 21.30
C ARG A 177 -21.66 -2.39 21.66
N TYR A 178 -20.88 -3.08 22.50
CA TYR A 178 -21.41 -4.22 23.19
C TYR A 178 -22.65 -3.64 23.84
N GLU A 179 -23.79 -3.95 23.30
CA GLU A 179 -25.02 -3.71 24.01
C GLU A 179 -24.86 -4.52 25.27
N LEU A 180 -24.47 -3.81 26.33
CA LEU A 180 -24.35 -4.41 27.64
C LEU A 180 -25.68 -5.15 27.87
N PRO A 181 -25.63 -6.44 28.29
CA PRO A 181 -26.83 -7.19 28.57
C PRO A 181 -27.76 -6.34 29.44
N PRO A 182 -29.06 -6.45 29.29
CA PRO A 182 -30.03 -5.62 30.05
C PRO A 182 -29.78 -5.58 31.55
N SER A 183 -29.20 -6.66 32.11
CA SER A 183 -28.74 -6.77 33.49
C SER A 183 -27.66 -5.77 33.91
N PHE A 184 -26.82 -5.31 33.01
CA PHE A 184 -25.80 -4.29 33.31
C PHE A 184 -26.30 -2.87 33.15
N ARG A 185 -27.35 -2.61 32.34
CA ARG A 185 -28.00 -1.30 32.25
C ARG A 185 -28.81 -0.96 33.51
N ALA A 186 -29.30 -1.98 34.18
CA ALA A 186 -30.05 -1.78 35.44
C ALA A 186 -29.15 -1.36 36.62
N MET A 187 -27.86 -1.64 36.57
CA MET A 187 -26.90 -1.27 37.62
C MET A 187 -26.38 0.17 37.50
N GLU A 188 -26.50 0.80 36.34
CA GLU A 188 -26.02 2.17 36.11
C GLU A 188 -27.05 3.25 36.56
N GLY A 189 -28.29 2.85 36.84
CA GLY A 189 -29.34 3.73 37.31
C GLY A 189 -29.40 3.94 38.84
N ASP A 190 -28.62 3.17 39.61
CA ASP A 190 -28.68 3.18 41.09
C ASP A 190 -27.43 3.76 41.77
N ILE A 191 -26.63 4.56 41.03
CA ILE A 191 -25.52 5.29 41.66
C ILE A 191 -26.03 6.71 41.98
N PRO A 192 -26.14 7.07 43.30
CA PRO A 192 -26.59 8.39 43.72
C PRO A 192 -25.60 9.52 43.38
#